data_c10ba0eecff6be870fd7ca8bfb787be5
#
_entry.id   c10ba0eecff6be870fd7ca8bfb787be5
#
_cell.length_a   1.000
_cell.length_b   1.000
_cell.length_c   1.000
_cell.angle_alpha   90.00
_cell.angle_beta   90.00
_cell.angle_gamma   90.00
#
_symmetry.space_group_name_H-M   'P 1'
#
loop_
_entity.id
_entity.type
_entity.pdbx_description
1 polymer ?
#
loop_
_entity_poly.entity_id
_entity_poly.type
_entity_poly.pdbx_seq_one_letter_code
_entity_poly.pdbx_strand_id
1 'polypeptide(L)'
;MRKEAPALITRYNAVGQYIVARLILGFGIPTCIVSASSLIGELSYPKERPVLTSLFNVSYFIGQLLAAGITFGTNSIPNNYAWRIPSWLQMVPSLLQVAFIFFIPESPRWLITQDRNEEAYDILAKYHAEGDHESEFVKAEFAQLQATIGIEMESSKRSWKDLVRTSGMRRRVLISTMLGLFTQWSGNTRMSRTSTHLVRSRN
;
A
#
# COMPACT_ATOMS: atom_id res chain seq x y z
N MET A 1 -12.28 -47.30 8.96
CA MET A 1 -12.52 -45.92 9.46
C MET A 1 -11.31 -45.23 10.14
N ARG A 2 -10.06 -45.45 9.70
CA ARG A 2 -8.87 -44.92 10.42
C ARG A 2 -7.89 -44.13 9.55
N LYS A 3 -8.27 -43.72 8.32
CA LYS A 3 -7.42 -42.98 7.41
C LYS A 3 -7.83 -41.51 7.17
N GLU A 4 -8.92 -41.05 7.75
CA GLU A 4 -9.45 -39.69 7.53
C GLU A 4 -8.90 -38.66 8.54
N ALA A 5 -8.49 -39.10 9.73
CA ALA A 5 -8.03 -38.19 10.78
C ALA A 5 -6.78 -37.37 10.43
N PRO A 6 -5.71 -37.92 9.84
CA PRO A 6 -4.52 -37.12 9.48
C PRO A 6 -4.79 -36.14 8.33
N ALA A 7 -5.68 -36.51 7.39
CA ALA A 7 -6.08 -35.63 6.30
C ALA A 7 -6.90 -34.41 6.79
N LEU A 8 -7.74 -34.60 7.79
CA LEU A 8 -8.53 -33.55 8.43
C LEU A 8 -7.66 -32.59 9.23
N ILE A 9 -6.68 -33.09 9.98
CA ILE A 9 -5.74 -32.28 10.77
C ILE A 9 -4.85 -31.44 9.83
N THR A 10 -4.35 -32.04 8.75
CA THR A 10 -3.54 -31.30 7.75
C THR A 10 -4.36 -30.24 7.03
N ARG A 11 -5.62 -30.52 6.76
CA ARG A 11 -6.56 -29.57 6.14
C ARG A 11 -6.93 -28.43 7.06
N TYR A 12 -7.08 -28.69 8.35
CA TYR A 12 -7.38 -27.69 9.38
C TYR A 12 -6.20 -26.73 9.58
N ASN A 13 -4.98 -27.26 9.66
CA ASN A 13 -3.77 -26.45 9.76
C ASN A 13 -3.54 -25.56 8.52
N ALA A 14 -3.84 -26.07 7.32
CA ALA A 14 -3.74 -25.29 6.09
C ALA A 14 -4.72 -24.12 6.06
N VAL A 15 -5.94 -24.29 6.55
CA VAL A 15 -6.94 -23.19 6.63
C VAL A 15 -6.51 -22.15 7.68
N GLY A 16 -6.03 -22.58 8.84
CA GLY A 16 -5.53 -21.67 9.87
C GLY A 16 -4.35 -20.83 9.39
N GLN A 17 -3.36 -21.46 8.75
CA GLN A 17 -2.23 -20.79 8.14
C GLN A 17 -2.66 -19.78 7.07
N TYR A 18 -3.63 -20.14 6.23
CA TYR A 18 -4.17 -19.25 5.22
C TYR A 18 -4.83 -18.00 5.83
N ILE A 19 -5.63 -18.17 6.88
CA ILE A 19 -6.28 -17.05 7.58
C ILE A 19 -5.24 -16.11 8.19
N VAL A 20 -4.24 -16.67 8.89
CA VAL A 20 -3.15 -15.87 9.49
C VAL A 20 -2.37 -15.10 8.42
N ALA A 21 -2.02 -15.75 7.31
CA ALA A 21 -1.35 -15.08 6.20
C ALA A 21 -2.18 -13.93 5.63
N ARG A 22 -3.49 -14.10 5.49
CA ARG A 22 -4.40 -13.03 5.01
C ARG A 22 -4.53 -11.88 5.99
N LEU A 23 -4.50 -12.15 7.29
CA LEU A 23 -4.48 -11.09 8.31
C LEU A 23 -3.19 -10.26 8.23
N ILE A 24 -2.03 -10.92 8.13
CA ILE A 24 -0.74 -10.24 8.00
C ILE A 24 -0.70 -9.37 6.74
N LEU A 25 -1.15 -9.91 5.59
CA LEU A 25 -1.25 -9.16 4.35
C LEU A 25 -2.22 -7.98 4.47
N GLY A 26 -3.34 -8.15 5.16
CA GLY A 26 -4.34 -7.10 5.39
C GLY A 26 -3.80 -5.92 6.20
N PHE A 27 -2.82 -6.13 7.07
CA PHE A 27 -2.10 -5.04 7.76
C PHE A 27 -0.96 -4.45 6.92
N GLY A 28 -0.22 -5.29 6.19
CA GLY A 28 0.94 -4.85 5.41
C GLY A 28 0.56 -4.00 4.20
N ILE A 29 -0.46 -4.40 3.45
CA ILE A 29 -0.85 -3.71 2.20
C ILE A 29 -1.22 -2.24 2.42
N PRO A 30 -2.11 -1.86 3.35
CA PRO A 30 -2.43 -0.45 3.60
C PRO A 30 -1.21 0.38 3.98
N THR A 31 -0.33 -0.18 4.81
CA THR A 31 0.91 0.50 5.22
C THR A 31 1.80 0.78 4.02
N CYS A 32 2.02 -0.21 3.14
CA CYS A 32 2.79 -0.04 1.92
C CYS A 32 2.16 1.00 0.97
N ILE A 33 0.84 0.99 0.81
CA ILE A 33 0.13 1.95 -0.06
C ILE A 33 0.31 3.38 0.45
N VAL A 34 0.14 3.61 1.76
CA VAL A 34 0.29 4.93 2.36
C VAL A 34 1.73 5.41 2.24
N SER A 35 2.72 4.57 2.59
CA SER A 35 4.15 4.92 2.48
C SER A 35 4.56 5.21 1.04
N ALA A 36 4.15 4.39 0.08
CA ALA A 36 4.50 4.59 -1.32
C ALA A 36 3.88 5.87 -1.90
N SER A 37 2.61 6.14 -1.60
CA SER A 37 1.93 7.36 -2.08
C SER A 37 2.54 8.63 -1.46
N SER A 38 2.95 8.57 -0.19
CA SER A 38 3.65 9.68 0.49
C SER A 38 5.00 9.93 -0.16
N LEU A 39 5.81 8.88 -0.35
CA LEU A 39 7.13 8.99 -0.96
C LEU A 39 7.07 9.55 -2.39
N ILE A 40 6.12 9.09 -3.20
CA ILE A 40 5.88 9.66 -4.54
C ILE A 40 5.55 11.14 -4.44
N GLY A 41 4.69 11.54 -3.48
CA GLY A 41 4.34 12.93 -3.26
C GLY A 41 5.52 13.81 -2.82
N GLU A 42 6.48 13.27 -2.10
CA GLU A 42 7.65 13.98 -1.60
C GLU A 42 8.79 14.10 -2.62
N LEU A 43 8.99 13.06 -3.44
CA LEU A 43 10.01 13.04 -4.50
C LEU A 43 9.55 13.69 -5.80
N SER A 44 8.26 13.94 -5.94
CA SER A 44 7.69 14.52 -7.15
C SER A 44 7.83 16.04 -7.15
N TYR A 45 8.29 16.61 -8.28
CA TYR A 45 8.25 18.03 -8.49
C TYR A 45 6.82 18.57 -8.25
N PRO A 46 6.65 19.71 -7.55
CA PRO A 46 5.33 20.20 -7.14
C PRO A 46 4.29 20.31 -8.25
N LYS A 47 4.71 20.69 -9.46
CA LYS A 47 3.82 20.79 -10.64
C LYS A 47 3.34 19.43 -11.13
N GLU A 48 4.15 18.38 -11.01
CA GLU A 48 3.87 17.06 -11.55
C GLU A 48 3.25 16.11 -10.49
N ARG A 49 3.32 16.47 -9.23
CA ARG A 49 2.79 15.71 -8.10
C ARG A 49 1.36 15.18 -8.29
N PRO A 50 0.39 15.99 -8.78
CA PRO A 50 -0.98 15.50 -9.01
C PRO A 50 -1.03 14.40 -10.08
N VAL A 51 -0.23 14.54 -11.14
CA VAL A 51 -0.18 13.57 -12.25
C VAL A 51 0.41 12.25 -11.78
N LEU A 52 1.55 12.29 -11.09
CA LEU A 52 2.23 11.09 -10.59
C LEU A 52 1.40 10.35 -9.53
N THR A 53 0.72 11.09 -8.64
CA THR A 53 -0.20 10.50 -7.67
C THR A 53 -1.41 9.85 -8.36
N SER A 54 -1.93 10.47 -9.42
CA SER A 54 -3.01 9.89 -10.22
C SER A 54 -2.55 8.64 -10.96
N LEU A 55 -1.34 8.64 -11.52
CA LEU A 55 -0.75 7.49 -12.20
C LEU A 55 -0.56 6.30 -11.24
N PHE A 56 -0.16 6.58 -9.99
CA PHE A 56 -0.09 5.57 -8.94
C PHE A 56 -1.45 4.89 -8.72
N ASN A 57 -2.54 5.65 -8.66
CA ASN A 57 -3.89 5.09 -8.52
C ASN A 57 -4.32 4.31 -9.77
N VAL A 58 -3.97 4.76 -10.97
CA VAL A 58 -4.29 4.06 -12.22
C VAL A 58 -3.55 2.72 -12.32
N SER A 59 -2.31 2.65 -11.84
CA SER A 59 -1.54 1.40 -11.83
C SER A 59 -2.22 0.26 -11.06
N TYR A 60 -3.02 0.60 -10.04
CA TYR A 60 -3.84 -0.37 -9.32
C TYR A 60 -4.86 -1.07 -10.23
N PHE A 61 -5.53 -0.34 -11.11
CA PHE A 61 -6.51 -0.92 -12.05
C PHE A 61 -5.85 -1.82 -13.09
N ILE A 62 -4.64 -1.46 -13.54
CA ILE A 62 -3.85 -2.30 -14.45
C ILE A 62 -3.52 -3.63 -13.76
N GLY A 63 -3.04 -3.57 -12.51
CA GLY A 63 -2.77 -4.76 -11.71
C GLY A 63 -4.02 -5.64 -11.50
N GLN A 64 -5.17 -5.02 -11.27
CA GLN A 64 -6.44 -5.72 -11.11
C GLN A 64 -6.87 -6.42 -12.40
N LEU A 65 -6.70 -5.78 -13.55
CA LEU A 65 -7.00 -6.36 -14.87
C LEU A 65 -6.12 -7.59 -15.15
N LEU A 66 -4.81 -7.49 -14.88
CA LEU A 66 -3.88 -8.61 -15.02
C LEU A 66 -4.25 -9.77 -14.09
N ALA A 67 -4.54 -9.49 -12.83
CA ALA A 67 -4.96 -10.50 -11.85
C ALA A 67 -6.26 -11.19 -12.27
N ALA A 68 -7.22 -10.45 -12.80
CA ALA A 68 -8.47 -11.01 -13.31
C ALA A 68 -8.24 -11.93 -14.52
N GLY A 69 -7.39 -11.52 -15.47
CA GLY A 69 -7.01 -12.34 -16.64
C GLY A 69 -6.33 -13.64 -16.23
N ILE A 70 -5.38 -13.57 -15.30
CA ILE A 70 -4.69 -14.76 -14.78
C ILE A 70 -5.68 -15.70 -14.09
N THR A 71 -6.53 -15.16 -13.22
CA THR A 71 -7.54 -15.97 -12.50
C THR A 71 -8.53 -16.61 -13.46
N PHE A 72 -8.95 -15.89 -14.49
CA PHE A 72 -9.83 -16.44 -15.53
C PHE A 72 -9.15 -17.57 -16.30
N GLY A 73 -7.91 -17.39 -16.74
CA GLY A 73 -7.15 -18.43 -17.44
C GLY A 73 -6.90 -19.68 -16.59
N THR A 74 -6.61 -19.51 -15.31
CA THR A 74 -6.37 -20.65 -14.40
C THR A 74 -7.63 -21.37 -13.96
N ASN A 75 -8.79 -20.75 -14.05
CA ASN A 75 -10.08 -21.37 -13.69
C ASN A 75 -10.44 -22.55 -14.60
N SER A 76 -9.91 -22.61 -15.80
CA SER A 76 -10.13 -23.72 -16.76
C SER A 76 -9.33 -24.99 -16.43
N ILE A 77 -8.43 -24.94 -15.44
CA ILE A 77 -7.56 -26.05 -15.07
C ILE A 77 -8.30 -26.94 -14.03
N PRO A 78 -8.62 -28.22 -14.33
CA PRO A 78 -9.43 -29.06 -13.46
C PRO A 78 -8.66 -29.64 -12.26
N ASN A 79 -7.65 -28.97 -11.75
CA ASN A 79 -6.76 -29.45 -10.69
C ASN A 79 -6.54 -28.40 -9.60
N ASN A 80 -5.93 -28.80 -8.47
CA ASN A 80 -5.52 -27.93 -7.38
C ASN A 80 -4.57 -26.80 -7.82
N TYR A 81 -4.07 -26.83 -9.04
CA TYR A 81 -3.24 -25.76 -9.61
C TYR A 81 -4.04 -24.50 -9.95
N ALA A 82 -5.35 -24.59 -10.14
CA ALA A 82 -6.22 -23.46 -10.43
C ALA A 82 -6.09 -22.30 -9.41
N TRP A 83 -5.93 -22.59 -8.13
CA TRP A 83 -5.75 -21.60 -7.07
C TRP A 83 -4.29 -21.40 -6.67
N ARG A 84 -3.43 -22.40 -6.93
CA ARG A 84 -1.99 -22.31 -6.59
C ARG A 84 -1.25 -21.36 -7.51
N ILE A 85 -1.51 -21.40 -8.82
CA ILE A 85 -0.84 -20.54 -9.81
C ILE A 85 -1.04 -19.05 -9.50
N PRO A 86 -2.26 -18.53 -9.28
CA PRO A 86 -2.45 -17.14 -8.88
C PRO A 86 -1.74 -16.79 -7.57
N SER A 87 -1.72 -17.72 -6.60
CA SER A 87 -1.06 -17.51 -5.30
C SER A 87 0.46 -17.42 -5.43
N TRP A 88 1.07 -18.25 -6.27
CA TRP A 88 2.51 -18.18 -6.56
C TRP A 88 2.87 -16.92 -7.34
N LEU A 89 2.04 -16.57 -8.32
CA LEU A 89 2.29 -15.40 -9.14
C LEU A 89 2.21 -14.10 -8.34
N GLN A 90 1.41 -14.07 -7.27
CA GLN A 90 1.35 -12.94 -6.33
C GLN A 90 2.70 -12.69 -5.61
N MET A 91 3.58 -13.69 -5.50
CA MET A 91 4.92 -13.51 -4.91
C MET A 91 5.84 -12.70 -5.82
N VAL A 92 5.67 -12.77 -7.14
CA VAL A 92 6.58 -12.14 -8.11
C VAL A 92 6.66 -10.61 -7.91
N PRO A 93 5.56 -9.85 -7.91
CA PRO A 93 5.60 -8.42 -7.63
C PRO A 93 6.21 -8.09 -6.27
N SER A 94 5.92 -8.89 -5.24
CA SER A 94 6.46 -8.67 -3.90
C SER A 94 7.98 -8.88 -3.85
N LEU A 95 8.50 -9.88 -4.52
CA LEU A 95 9.95 -10.12 -4.62
C LEU A 95 10.64 -9.00 -5.40
N LEU A 96 10.06 -8.55 -6.51
CA LEU A 96 10.56 -7.40 -7.25
C LEU A 96 10.57 -6.14 -6.38
N GLN A 97 9.51 -5.89 -5.63
CA GLN A 97 9.44 -4.74 -4.73
C GLN A 97 10.55 -4.78 -3.67
N VAL A 98 10.80 -5.94 -3.05
CA VAL A 98 11.90 -6.11 -2.08
C VAL A 98 13.25 -5.90 -2.74
N ALA A 99 13.46 -6.38 -3.97
CA ALA A 99 14.71 -6.18 -4.69
C ALA A 99 14.96 -4.71 -5.06
N PHE A 100 13.92 -3.99 -5.47
CA PHE A 100 14.05 -2.60 -5.91
C PHE A 100 14.02 -1.57 -4.78
N ILE A 101 13.56 -1.92 -3.57
CA ILE A 101 13.48 -0.97 -2.44
C ILE A 101 14.85 -0.39 -2.07
N PHE A 102 15.93 -1.14 -2.27
CA PHE A 102 17.29 -0.68 -1.99
C PHE A 102 17.82 0.36 -2.98
N PHE A 103 17.15 0.54 -4.11
CA PHE A 103 17.52 1.53 -5.13
C PHE A 103 16.70 2.83 -5.02
N ILE A 104 15.66 2.82 -4.20
CA ILE A 104 14.81 3.99 -4.00
C ILE A 104 15.47 4.90 -2.98
N PRO A 105 15.58 6.22 -3.25
CA PRO A 105 16.11 7.18 -2.28
C PRO A 105 15.18 7.31 -1.08
N GLU A 106 15.75 7.67 0.05
CA GLU A 106 14.99 7.95 1.26
C GLU A 106 14.16 9.23 1.11
N SER A 107 13.12 9.35 1.93
CA SER A 107 12.30 10.56 1.98
C SER A 107 13.10 11.75 2.48
N PRO A 108 13.13 12.90 1.76
CA PRO A 108 13.79 14.12 2.26
C PRO A 108 13.22 14.57 3.61
N ARG A 109 11.92 14.44 3.81
CA ARG A 109 11.26 14.79 5.09
C ARG A 109 11.76 13.92 6.23
N TRP A 110 11.88 12.63 6.01
CA TRP A 110 12.39 11.70 7.01
C TRP A 110 13.85 11.98 7.35
N LEU A 111 14.69 12.29 6.35
CA LEU A 111 16.09 12.63 6.56
C LEU A 111 16.24 13.89 7.42
N ILE A 112 15.43 14.92 7.20
CA ILE A 112 15.41 16.12 8.03
C ILE A 112 15.02 15.79 9.48
N THR A 113 14.08 14.88 9.71
CA THR A 113 13.72 14.45 11.08
C THR A 113 14.84 13.70 11.79
N GLN A 114 15.81 13.15 11.05
CA GLN A 114 16.99 12.45 11.56
C GLN A 114 18.24 13.37 11.60
N ASP A 115 18.09 14.70 11.43
CA ASP A 115 19.16 15.71 11.33
C ASP A 115 20.15 15.48 10.18
N ARG A 116 19.81 14.64 9.18
CA ARG A 116 20.61 14.38 7.96
C ARG A 116 20.26 15.38 6.87
N ASN A 117 20.51 16.65 7.16
CA ASN A 117 20.07 17.77 6.33
C ASN A 117 20.79 17.86 4.97
N GLU A 118 22.08 17.51 4.91
CA GLU A 118 22.87 17.54 3.68
C GLU A 118 22.33 16.53 2.66
N GLU A 119 22.07 15.29 3.08
CA GLU A 119 21.53 14.27 2.22
C GLU A 119 20.11 14.59 1.73
N ALA A 120 19.29 15.20 2.60
CA ALA A 120 17.96 15.65 2.23
C ALA A 120 18.03 16.73 1.16
N TYR A 121 18.98 17.66 1.29
CA TYR A 121 19.21 18.73 0.31
C TYR A 121 19.68 18.17 -1.03
N ASP A 122 20.63 17.23 -1.02
CA ASP A 122 21.14 16.57 -2.22
C ASP A 122 20.03 15.83 -3.00
N ILE A 123 19.14 15.15 -2.30
CA ILE A 123 17.99 14.49 -2.91
C ILE A 123 17.05 15.52 -3.55
N LEU A 124 16.73 16.61 -2.84
CA LEU A 124 15.89 17.68 -3.39
C LEU A 124 16.54 18.34 -4.60
N ALA A 125 17.83 18.68 -4.55
CA ALA A 125 18.55 19.24 -5.68
C ALA A 125 18.53 18.30 -6.90
N LYS A 126 18.75 17.01 -6.67
CA LYS A 126 18.76 16.01 -7.73
C LYS A 126 17.41 15.84 -8.42
N TYR A 127 16.31 15.80 -7.66
CA TYR A 127 14.98 15.49 -8.20
C TYR A 127 14.16 16.73 -8.57
N HIS A 128 14.43 17.89 -7.96
CA HIS A 128 13.67 19.11 -8.21
C HIS A 128 14.41 20.17 -9.01
N ALA A 129 15.74 20.07 -9.13
CA ALA A 129 16.55 21.02 -9.89
C ALA A 129 17.61 20.35 -10.80
N GLU A 130 17.39 19.10 -11.22
CA GLU A 130 18.29 18.37 -12.13
C GLU A 130 19.75 18.32 -11.65
N GLY A 131 19.98 18.44 -10.34
CA GLY A 131 21.30 18.42 -9.71
C GLY A 131 21.91 19.80 -9.47
N ASP A 132 21.19 20.89 -9.73
CA ASP A 132 21.65 22.25 -9.41
C ASP A 132 21.45 22.56 -7.92
N HIS A 133 22.57 22.56 -7.17
CA HIS A 133 22.61 22.91 -5.74
C HIS A 133 22.47 24.40 -5.46
N GLU A 134 22.67 25.25 -6.48
CA GLU A 134 22.53 26.69 -6.32
C GLU A 134 21.12 27.22 -6.58
N SER A 135 20.22 26.38 -7.00
CA SER A 135 18.84 26.72 -7.30
C SER A 135 18.14 27.38 -6.11
N GLU A 136 17.70 28.63 -6.32
CA GLU A 136 16.91 29.38 -5.31
C GLU A 136 15.62 28.67 -4.92
N PHE A 137 15.02 27.96 -5.87
CA PHE A 137 13.80 27.16 -5.63
C PHE A 137 14.04 26.06 -4.60
N VAL A 138 15.12 25.26 -4.75
CA VAL A 138 15.47 24.19 -3.81
C VAL A 138 15.79 24.74 -2.43
N LYS A 139 16.54 25.85 -2.36
CA LYS A 139 16.85 26.54 -1.10
C LYS A 139 15.58 26.97 -0.36
N ALA A 140 14.64 27.54 -1.09
CA ALA A 140 13.36 27.98 -0.53
C ALA A 140 12.48 26.78 -0.09
N GLU A 141 12.39 25.75 -0.91
CA GLU A 141 11.63 24.53 -0.59
C GLU A 141 12.21 23.81 0.63
N PHE A 142 13.53 23.66 0.71
CA PHE A 142 14.20 23.06 1.84
C PHE A 142 13.96 23.84 3.15
N ALA A 143 14.07 25.16 3.12
CA ALA A 143 13.80 26.01 4.27
C ALA A 143 12.32 25.88 4.72
N GLN A 144 11.39 25.82 3.77
CA GLN A 144 9.97 25.62 4.07
C GLN A 144 9.72 24.22 4.70
N LEU A 145 10.38 23.16 4.19
CA LEU A 145 10.30 21.82 4.74
C LEU A 145 10.83 21.77 6.17
N GLN A 146 11.99 22.37 6.44
CA GLN A 146 12.54 22.43 7.80
C GLN A 146 11.61 23.14 8.78
N ALA A 147 11.05 24.29 8.38
CA ALA A 147 10.12 25.04 9.21
C ALA A 147 8.84 24.21 9.50
N THR A 148 8.30 23.54 8.47
CA THR A 148 7.10 22.70 8.62
C THR A 148 7.35 21.50 9.54
N ILE A 149 8.48 20.81 9.36
CA ILE A 149 8.86 19.67 10.19
C ILE A 149 9.08 20.10 11.64
N GLY A 150 9.69 21.25 11.89
CA GLY A 150 9.84 21.80 13.24
C GLY A 150 8.49 21.93 13.95
N ILE A 151 7.49 22.51 13.30
CA ILE A 151 6.13 22.67 13.82
C ILE A 151 5.47 21.30 14.02
N GLU A 152 5.64 20.39 13.06
CA GLU A 152 5.08 19.02 13.15
C GLU A 152 5.70 18.23 14.32
N MET A 153 6.99 18.32 14.53
CA MET A 153 7.68 17.66 15.65
C MET A 153 7.22 18.19 17.02
N GLU A 154 7.00 19.49 17.15
CA GLU A 154 6.41 20.07 18.36
C GLU A 154 4.97 19.58 18.58
N SER A 155 4.18 19.47 17.51
CA SER A 155 2.80 18.98 17.56
C SER A 155 2.71 17.47 17.74
N SER A 156 3.71 16.70 17.29
CA SER A 156 3.78 15.24 17.37
C SER A 156 3.95 14.69 18.79
N LYS A 157 4.25 15.55 19.76
CA LYS A 157 4.22 15.19 21.20
C LYS A 157 2.79 14.83 21.69
N ARG A 158 1.78 14.98 20.81
CA ARG A 158 0.41 14.56 21.09
C ARG A 158 0.30 13.04 21.13
N SER A 159 -0.19 12.53 22.25
CA SER A 159 -0.37 11.09 22.47
C SER A 159 -1.52 10.54 21.60
N TRP A 160 -1.44 9.27 21.20
CA TRP A 160 -2.56 8.54 20.60
C TRP A 160 -3.87 8.64 21.41
N LYS A 161 -3.75 8.90 22.72
CA LYS A 161 -4.89 9.14 23.60
C LYS A 161 -5.66 10.42 23.24
N ASP A 162 -5.02 11.40 22.64
CA ASP A 162 -5.65 12.66 22.23
C ASP A 162 -6.62 12.47 21.05
N LEU A 163 -6.42 11.43 20.23
CA LEU A 163 -7.37 11.03 19.18
C LEU A 163 -8.75 10.69 19.73
N VAL A 164 -8.81 10.16 20.96
CA VAL A 164 -10.08 9.76 21.60
C VAL A 164 -10.53 10.77 22.66
N ARG A 165 -9.63 11.63 23.15
CA ARG A 165 -9.89 12.58 24.23
C ARG A 165 -10.80 13.73 23.82
N THR A 166 -10.57 14.30 22.62
CA THR A 166 -11.32 15.45 22.15
C THR A 166 -12.58 15.02 21.37
N SER A 167 -13.75 15.58 21.71
CA SER A 167 -15.03 15.23 21.06
C SER A 167 -15.00 15.38 19.54
N GLY A 168 -14.32 16.41 19.01
CA GLY A 168 -14.15 16.61 17.57
C GLY A 168 -13.30 15.53 16.89
N MET A 169 -12.18 15.14 17.51
CA MET A 169 -11.31 14.07 16.98
C MET A 169 -12.00 12.71 17.02
N ARG A 170 -12.71 12.42 18.11
CA ARG A 170 -13.49 11.17 18.23
C ARG A 170 -14.52 11.01 17.13
N ARG A 171 -15.25 12.10 16.77
CA ARG A 171 -16.18 12.08 15.63
C ARG A 171 -15.48 11.84 14.30
N ARG A 172 -14.33 12.47 14.07
CA ARG A 172 -13.54 12.27 12.84
C ARG A 172 -13.05 10.82 12.70
N VAL A 173 -12.50 10.26 13.78
CA VAL A 173 -12.05 8.85 13.82
C VAL A 173 -13.24 7.92 13.57
N LEU A 174 -14.38 8.17 14.20
CA LEU A 174 -15.58 7.35 14.02
C LEU A 174 -16.09 7.42 12.57
N ILE A 175 -16.17 8.61 11.98
CA ILE A 175 -16.58 8.78 10.57
C ILE A 175 -15.61 8.06 9.63
N SER A 176 -14.29 8.21 9.81
CA SER A 176 -13.30 7.54 8.98
C SER A 176 -13.38 6.01 9.08
N THR A 177 -13.57 5.50 10.31
CA THR A 177 -13.73 4.05 10.54
C THR A 177 -15.02 3.53 9.90
N MET A 178 -16.13 4.25 10.05
CA MET A 178 -17.40 3.88 9.43
C MET A 178 -17.35 3.93 7.91
N LEU A 179 -16.72 4.97 7.33
CA LEU A 179 -16.48 5.05 5.89
C LEU A 179 -15.67 3.85 5.39
N GLY A 180 -14.59 3.48 6.08
CA GLY A 180 -13.80 2.30 5.74
C GLY A 180 -14.62 1.01 5.78
N LEU A 181 -15.42 0.81 6.84
CA LEU A 181 -16.31 -0.34 6.96
C LEU A 181 -17.37 -0.38 5.85
N PHE A 182 -18.03 0.74 5.58
CA PHE A 182 -19.07 0.80 4.54
C PHE A 182 -18.51 0.61 3.14
N THR A 183 -17.33 1.14 2.85
CA THR A 183 -16.65 0.94 1.56
C THR A 183 -16.35 -0.53 1.33
N GLN A 184 -15.90 -1.25 2.36
CA GLN A 184 -15.64 -2.69 2.25
C GLN A 184 -16.95 -3.51 2.20
N TRP A 185 -17.98 -3.09 2.91
CA TRP A 185 -19.27 -3.79 2.95
C TRP A 185 -20.13 -3.54 1.71
N SER A 186 -19.96 -2.39 1.05
CA SER A 186 -20.67 -1.99 -0.17
C SER A 186 -20.41 -2.88 -1.38
N GLY A 187 -19.51 -3.86 -1.28
CA GLY A 187 -19.44 -4.94 -2.24
C GLY A 187 -18.35 -4.87 -3.30
N ASN A 188 -17.21 -4.27 -3.01
CA ASN A 188 -16.03 -4.41 -3.84
C ASN A 188 -15.69 -5.88 -4.16
N THR A 189 -16.14 -6.79 -3.28
CA THR A 189 -15.96 -8.26 -3.39
C THR A 189 -17.08 -8.96 -4.18
N ARG A 190 -18.20 -8.30 -4.47
CA ARG A 190 -19.34 -8.94 -5.15
C ARG A 190 -19.11 -9.17 -6.63
N MET A 191 -18.34 -8.33 -7.29
CA MET A 191 -18.03 -8.49 -8.71
C MET A 191 -17.30 -9.80 -9.01
N SER A 192 -16.47 -10.29 -8.09
CA SER A 192 -15.78 -11.57 -8.21
C SER A 192 -16.71 -12.79 -8.12
N ARG A 193 -17.80 -12.73 -7.35
CA ARG A 193 -18.76 -13.83 -7.22
C ARG A 193 -19.72 -13.97 -8.41
N THR A 194 -20.14 -12.86 -8.98
CA THR A 194 -21.08 -12.87 -10.12
C THR A 194 -20.47 -13.52 -11.36
N SER A 195 -19.16 -13.28 -11.60
CA SER A 195 -18.44 -13.95 -12.69
C SER A 195 -18.34 -15.47 -12.50
N THR A 196 -18.17 -15.94 -11.27
CA THR A 196 -18.10 -17.39 -10.96
C THR A 196 -19.43 -18.09 -11.15
N HIS A 197 -20.54 -17.43 -10.84
CA HIS A 197 -21.89 -17.98 -11.07
C HIS A 197 -22.29 -18.03 -12.54
N LEU A 198 -21.91 -17.01 -13.34
CA LEU A 198 -22.18 -16.98 -14.79
C LEU A 198 -21.40 -18.08 -15.54
N VAL A 199 -20.21 -18.42 -15.10
CA VAL A 199 -19.44 -19.52 -15.68
C VAL A 199 -20.03 -20.88 -15.30
N ARG A 200 -20.57 -21.04 -14.08
CA ARG A 200 -21.15 -22.30 -13.59
C ARG A 200 -22.54 -22.62 -14.19
N SER A 201 -23.26 -21.61 -14.69
CA SER A 201 -24.57 -21.81 -15.32
C SER A 201 -24.50 -22.16 -16.81
N ARG A 202 -23.28 -22.19 -17.41
CA ARG A 202 -23.06 -22.55 -18.82
C ARG A 202 -22.50 -23.97 -19.04
N ASN A 203 -22.23 -24.69 -17.96
CA ASN A 203 -21.89 -26.12 -17.97
C ASN A 203 -23.00 -26.92 -17.25
#